data_a65b35822b83c5f14623bbc7013b594b
#
_entry.id   a65b35822b83c5f14623bbc7013b594b
#
_cell.length_a   1.000
_cell.length_b   1.000
_cell.length_c   1.000
_cell.angle_alpha   90.00
_cell.angle_beta   90.00
_cell.angle_gamma   90.00
#
_symmetry.space_group_name_H-M   'P 1'
#
loop_
_entity.id
_entity.type
_entity.pdbx_description
1 polymer ?
#
loop_
_entity_poly.entity_id
_entity_poly.type
_entity_poly.pdbx_seq_one_letter_code
_entity_poly.pdbx_strand_id
1 'polypeptide(L)'
;MYNKFRVYSASHIGHREENQDAHAVLIKPQYGEFLCVVADGMGGHKGGAFAAQKVVDVCTQKWNENDSIEEPENFLTELAFSAHSAILDSQIEEFAQAQSLVCMLYVNLAQSIFMSMHVGDCRTFQFKNESFVKRTVDQSLAQLHALKGDISDDEIASHPDQNKIYSSLGGSEPPSPLIERYETS
;
A
#
# COMPACT_ATOMS: atom_id res chain seq x y z
N MET A 1 -27.41 8.88 8.82
CA MET A 1 -26.58 9.04 10.04
C MET A 1 -25.47 8.00 9.89
N TYR A 2 -24.26 8.43 9.47
CA TYR A 2 -23.14 7.49 9.29
C TYR A 2 -22.77 6.90 10.65
N ASN A 3 -22.75 5.56 10.77
CA ASN A 3 -22.22 4.88 11.94
C ASN A 3 -20.82 5.41 12.24
N LYS A 4 -20.47 5.54 13.52
CA LYS A 4 -19.18 6.08 13.96
C LYS A 4 -18.03 5.31 13.33
N PHE A 5 -17.46 5.87 12.26
CA PHE A 5 -16.23 5.40 11.68
C PHE A 5 -15.08 5.91 12.55
N ARG A 6 -14.09 5.07 12.80
CA ARG A 6 -12.89 5.41 13.55
C ARG A 6 -11.67 4.92 12.79
N VAL A 7 -10.66 5.77 12.67
CA VAL A 7 -9.37 5.41 12.10
C VAL A 7 -8.32 5.61 13.18
N TYR A 8 -7.44 4.65 13.29
CA TYR A 8 -6.26 4.71 14.15
C TYR A 8 -5.04 4.42 13.29
N SER A 9 -3.95 5.12 13.53
CA SER A 9 -2.67 4.85 12.90
C SER A 9 -1.58 4.80 13.95
N ALA A 10 -0.57 3.96 13.71
CA ALA A 10 0.62 3.87 14.53
C ALA A 10 1.81 3.50 13.64
N SER A 11 2.99 3.99 13.98
CA SER A 11 4.26 3.59 13.40
C SER A 11 5.27 3.42 14.50
N HIS A 12 6.17 2.45 14.37
CA HIS A 12 7.18 2.16 15.38
C HIS A 12 8.46 1.64 14.72
N ILE A 13 9.59 2.23 15.07
CA ILE A 13 10.91 1.91 14.51
C ILE A 13 11.37 0.46 14.78
N GLY A 14 10.83 -0.19 15.81
CA GLY A 14 11.23 -1.55 16.19
C GLY A 14 12.69 -1.60 16.64
N HIS A 15 13.43 -2.56 16.07
CA HIS A 15 14.87 -2.74 16.30
C HIS A 15 15.72 -2.15 15.15
N ARG A 16 15.14 -1.34 14.27
CA ARG A 16 15.85 -0.70 13.17
C ARG A 16 16.55 0.57 13.64
N GLU A 17 17.57 1.01 12.92
CA GLU A 17 18.25 2.28 13.17
C GLU A 17 17.44 3.48 12.67
N GLU A 18 16.63 3.27 11.63
CA GLU A 18 15.75 4.27 11.01
C GLU A 18 14.38 3.67 10.72
N ASN A 19 13.32 4.47 10.92
CA ASN A 19 11.98 4.12 10.47
C ASN A 19 11.85 4.52 9.01
N GLN A 20 11.68 3.53 8.13
CA GLN A 20 11.54 3.74 6.70
C GLN A 20 10.07 3.62 6.23
N ASP A 21 9.14 3.49 7.17
CA ASP A 21 7.71 3.49 6.89
C ASP A 21 7.15 4.91 6.87
N ALA A 22 6.16 5.15 6.02
CA ALA A 22 5.34 6.34 6.04
C ALA A 22 3.86 5.97 5.94
N HIS A 23 2.98 6.81 6.47
CA HIS A 23 1.54 6.59 6.36
C HIS A 23 0.76 7.91 6.32
N ALA A 24 -0.44 7.85 5.76
CA ALA A 24 -1.40 8.95 5.79
C ALA A 24 -2.83 8.44 5.93
N VAL A 25 -3.68 9.28 6.55
CA VAL A 25 -5.13 9.14 6.56
C VAL A 25 -5.72 10.43 6.03
N LEU A 26 -6.27 10.38 4.83
CA LEU A 26 -6.83 11.51 4.11
C LEU A 26 -8.36 11.39 4.13
N ILE A 27 -9.06 12.49 4.44
CA ILE A 27 -10.51 12.44 4.71
C ILE A 27 -11.21 13.58 3.98
N LYS A 28 -12.32 13.26 3.31
CA LYS A 28 -13.31 14.21 2.76
C LYS A 28 -14.67 13.96 3.42
N PRO A 29 -14.91 14.55 4.61
CA PRO A 29 -16.09 14.25 5.41
C PRO A 29 -17.40 14.54 4.69
N GLN A 30 -17.41 15.58 3.84
CA GLN A 30 -18.59 16.01 3.07
C GLN A 30 -19.05 14.96 2.06
N TYR A 31 -18.13 14.09 1.59
CA TYR A 31 -18.42 13.01 0.64
C TYR A 31 -18.44 11.63 1.32
N GLY A 32 -18.05 11.56 2.61
CA GLY A 32 -17.89 10.29 3.32
C GLY A 32 -16.71 9.46 2.80
N GLU A 33 -15.69 10.11 2.23
CA GLU A 33 -14.55 9.47 1.60
C GLU A 33 -13.31 9.49 2.49
N PHE A 34 -12.55 8.38 2.43
CA PHE A 34 -11.30 8.19 3.15
C PHE A 34 -10.28 7.50 2.23
N LEU A 35 -9.02 7.91 2.35
CA LEU A 35 -7.89 7.18 1.79
C LEU A 35 -6.87 6.96 2.90
N CYS A 36 -6.62 5.70 3.23
CA CYS A 36 -5.56 5.30 4.14
C CYS A 36 -4.39 4.77 3.29
N VAL A 37 -3.19 5.24 3.57
CA VAL A 37 -1.96 4.87 2.86
C VAL A 37 -0.96 4.36 3.88
N VAL A 38 -0.34 3.22 3.61
CA VAL A 38 0.83 2.70 4.32
C VAL A 38 1.90 2.39 3.27
N ALA A 39 3.07 2.95 3.43
CA ALA A 39 4.21 2.78 2.55
C ALA A 39 5.40 2.26 3.35
N ASP A 40 6.00 1.16 2.89
CA ASP A 40 7.21 0.54 3.44
C ASP A 40 8.36 0.81 2.48
N GLY A 41 9.34 1.59 2.93
CA GLY A 41 10.46 2.02 2.12
C GLY A 41 11.60 1.02 2.15
N MET A 42 12.18 0.76 0.98
CA MET A 42 13.37 -0.08 0.82
C MET A 42 14.42 0.58 -0.09
N GLY A 43 15.66 0.14 -0.04
CA GLY A 43 16.75 0.73 -0.85
C GLY A 43 17.93 1.23 0.00
N GLY A 44 18.10 0.70 1.21
CA GLY A 44 19.21 1.01 2.12
C GLY A 44 19.14 2.42 2.73
N HIS A 45 19.69 2.56 3.94
CA HIS A 45 19.77 3.82 4.71
C HIS A 45 18.61 4.82 4.43
N LYS A 46 18.91 6.01 3.90
CA LYS A 46 17.94 7.10 3.69
C LYS A 46 17.00 6.90 2.49
N GLY A 47 17.33 6.01 1.56
CA GLY A 47 16.54 5.81 0.33
C GLY A 47 15.14 5.27 0.59
N GLY A 48 15.00 4.34 1.54
CA GLY A 48 13.70 3.77 1.91
C GLY A 48 12.76 4.82 2.51
N ALA A 49 13.21 5.55 3.53
CA ALA A 49 12.40 6.61 4.16
C ALA A 49 11.99 7.69 3.16
N PHE A 50 12.91 8.07 2.26
CA PHE A 50 12.62 9.00 1.17
C PHE A 50 11.53 8.47 0.24
N ALA A 51 11.64 7.20 -0.22
CA ALA A 51 10.67 6.61 -1.14
C ALA A 51 9.27 6.48 -0.50
N ALA A 52 9.20 5.99 0.74
CA ALA A 52 7.93 5.87 1.46
C ALA A 52 7.25 7.24 1.66
N GLN A 53 8.02 8.27 2.03
CA GLN A 53 7.48 9.63 2.17
C GLN A 53 7.00 10.18 0.82
N LYS A 54 7.73 9.91 -0.27
CA LYS A 54 7.33 10.34 -1.63
C LYS A 54 5.99 9.73 -2.03
N VAL A 55 5.72 8.46 -1.70
CA VAL A 55 4.41 7.83 -1.91
C VAL A 55 3.30 8.61 -1.20
N VAL A 56 3.50 8.91 0.09
CA VAL A 56 2.52 9.65 0.89
C VAL A 56 2.29 11.07 0.34
N ASP A 57 3.36 11.75 -0.09
CA ASP A 57 3.27 13.10 -0.65
C ASP A 57 2.44 13.11 -1.95
N VAL A 58 2.70 12.17 -2.87
CA VAL A 58 1.93 12.03 -4.12
C VAL A 58 0.47 11.70 -3.84
N CYS A 59 0.20 10.76 -2.94
CA CYS A 59 -1.17 10.42 -2.57
C CYS A 59 -1.91 11.63 -1.97
N THR A 60 -1.25 12.39 -1.11
CA THR A 60 -1.82 13.59 -0.50
C THR A 60 -2.09 14.69 -1.53
N GLN A 61 -1.15 14.93 -2.44
CA GLN A 61 -1.32 15.90 -3.51
C GLN A 61 -2.51 15.52 -4.40
N LYS A 62 -2.52 14.31 -4.94
CA LYS A 62 -3.57 13.83 -5.84
C LYS A 62 -4.94 13.78 -5.16
N TRP A 63 -4.99 13.42 -3.90
CA TRP A 63 -6.21 13.47 -3.11
C TRP A 63 -6.78 14.90 -3.03
N ASN A 64 -5.93 15.88 -2.80
CA ASN A 64 -6.33 17.29 -2.67
C ASN A 64 -6.70 17.95 -4.00
N GLU A 65 -6.19 17.45 -5.13
CA GLU A 65 -6.52 17.92 -6.49
C GLU A 65 -7.94 17.50 -6.92
N ASN A 66 -8.56 16.53 -6.25
CA ASN A 66 -9.89 16.03 -6.55
C ASN A 66 -10.88 16.50 -5.47
N ASP A 67 -12.09 16.92 -5.83
CA ASP A 67 -13.16 17.20 -4.87
C ASP A 67 -13.76 15.91 -4.30
N SER A 68 -14.10 14.97 -5.17
CA SER A 68 -14.52 13.59 -4.85
C SER A 68 -13.92 12.61 -5.83
N ILE A 69 -13.92 11.31 -5.48
CA ILE A 69 -13.36 10.25 -6.33
C ILE A 69 -14.49 9.50 -7.02
N GLU A 70 -14.68 9.76 -8.31
CA GLU A 70 -15.75 9.14 -9.11
C GLU A 70 -15.39 7.70 -9.51
N GLU A 71 -14.12 7.46 -9.89
CA GLU A 71 -13.61 6.18 -10.38
C GLU A 71 -12.48 5.66 -9.45
N PRO A 72 -12.81 5.05 -8.29
CA PRO A 72 -11.82 4.70 -7.27
C PRO A 72 -10.72 3.74 -7.76
N GLU A 73 -11.07 2.78 -8.63
CA GLU A 73 -10.11 1.83 -9.18
C GLU A 73 -9.07 2.51 -10.07
N ASN A 74 -9.52 3.40 -10.95
CA ASN A 74 -8.64 4.20 -11.80
C ASN A 74 -7.77 5.14 -10.94
N PHE A 75 -8.36 5.77 -9.93
CA PHE A 75 -7.66 6.66 -9.04
C PHE A 75 -6.55 5.95 -8.26
N LEU A 76 -6.84 4.79 -7.65
CA LEU A 76 -5.83 4.00 -6.94
C LEU A 76 -4.70 3.55 -7.87
N THR A 77 -5.04 3.15 -9.09
CA THR A 77 -4.05 2.78 -10.12
C THR A 77 -3.18 3.98 -10.47
N GLU A 78 -3.78 5.16 -10.71
CA GLU A 78 -3.06 6.39 -11.01
C GLU A 78 -2.11 6.78 -9.87
N LEU A 79 -2.53 6.63 -8.61
CA LEU A 79 -1.68 6.89 -7.45
C LEU A 79 -0.41 6.02 -7.47
N ALA A 80 -0.54 4.72 -7.77
CA ALA A 80 0.60 3.81 -7.82
C ALA A 80 1.61 4.23 -8.91
N PHE A 81 1.13 4.50 -10.13
CA PHE A 81 2.01 4.90 -11.23
C PHE A 81 2.61 6.30 -11.03
N SER A 82 1.83 7.25 -10.49
CA SER A 82 2.34 8.60 -10.18
C SER A 82 3.42 8.55 -9.10
N ALA A 83 3.23 7.75 -8.04
CA ALA A 83 4.23 7.57 -7.00
C ALA A 83 5.49 6.87 -7.52
N HIS A 84 5.33 5.84 -8.36
CA HIS A 84 6.44 5.17 -9.04
C HIS A 84 7.29 6.16 -9.83
N SER A 85 6.66 6.95 -10.70
CA SER A 85 7.36 7.96 -11.52
C SER A 85 8.04 9.02 -10.64
N ALA A 86 7.34 9.50 -9.60
CA ALA A 86 7.89 10.53 -8.71
C ALA A 86 9.13 10.04 -7.92
N ILE A 87 9.19 8.75 -7.57
CA ILE A 87 10.39 8.16 -6.97
C ILE A 87 11.52 8.12 -8.00
N LEU A 88 11.26 7.58 -9.21
CA LEU A 88 12.27 7.50 -10.29
C LEU A 88 12.83 8.86 -10.65
N ASP A 89 11.98 9.87 -10.84
CA ASP A 89 12.39 11.24 -11.21
C ASP A 89 13.22 11.92 -10.11
N SER A 90 13.12 11.43 -8.88
CA SER A 90 13.83 11.96 -7.72
C SER A 90 15.08 11.15 -7.35
N GLN A 91 15.38 10.06 -8.07
CA GLN A 91 16.57 9.25 -7.82
C GLN A 91 17.81 10.01 -8.23
N ILE A 92 18.61 10.36 -7.23
CA ILE A 92 19.97 10.89 -7.37
C ILE A 92 20.93 9.85 -6.81
N GLU A 93 22.25 10.08 -6.90
CA GLU A 93 23.25 9.11 -6.44
C GLU A 93 22.97 8.56 -5.01
N GLU A 94 22.56 9.44 -4.08
CA GLU A 94 22.23 9.06 -2.68
C GLU A 94 20.96 8.19 -2.59
N PHE A 95 20.02 8.31 -3.55
CA PHE A 95 18.73 7.62 -3.58
C PHE A 95 18.56 6.71 -4.80
N ALA A 96 19.65 6.33 -5.45
CA ALA A 96 19.62 5.56 -6.71
C ALA A 96 18.86 4.22 -6.62
N GLN A 97 18.70 3.66 -5.43
CA GLN A 97 17.97 2.42 -5.20
C GLN A 97 16.71 2.61 -4.34
N ALA A 98 16.25 3.86 -4.21
CA ALA A 98 15.06 4.17 -3.42
C ALA A 98 13.82 3.53 -4.04
N GLN A 99 13.13 2.69 -3.29
CA GLN A 99 11.91 2.02 -3.69
C GLN A 99 10.94 1.98 -2.50
N SER A 100 9.67 1.76 -2.79
CA SER A 100 8.66 1.57 -1.74
C SER A 100 7.66 0.49 -2.13
N LEU A 101 7.20 -0.24 -1.14
CA LEU A 101 6.01 -1.07 -1.18
C LEU A 101 4.86 -0.21 -0.64
N VAL A 102 3.64 -0.53 -1.00
CA VAL A 102 2.49 0.28 -0.59
C VAL A 102 1.23 -0.56 -0.45
N CYS A 103 0.41 -0.20 0.53
CA CYS A 103 -0.99 -0.57 0.59
C CYS A 103 -1.85 0.67 0.78
N MET A 104 -2.89 0.80 -0.01
CA MET A 104 -3.88 1.86 0.06
C MET A 104 -5.26 1.26 0.29
N LEU A 105 -6.07 1.89 1.14
CA LEU A 105 -7.47 1.54 1.34
C LEU A 105 -8.33 2.78 1.08
N TYR A 106 -9.11 2.74 0.00
CA TYR A 106 -10.15 3.72 -0.28
C TYR A 106 -11.49 3.26 0.30
N VAL A 107 -12.17 4.17 0.94
CA VAL A 107 -13.50 3.96 1.52
C VAL A 107 -14.43 5.10 1.10
N ASN A 108 -15.62 4.76 0.58
CA ASN A 108 -16.71 5.71 0.42
C ASN A 108 -17.93 5.16 1.18
N LEU A 109 -18.23 5.77 2.32
CA LEU A 109 -19.32 5.34 3.20
C LEU A 109 -20.69 5.62 2.61
N ALA A 110 -20.82 6.67 1.78
CA ALA A 110 -22.10 7.02 1.15
C ALA A 110 -22.50 5.99 0.10
N GLN A 111 -21.52 5.44 -0.61
CA GLN A 111 -21.70 4.45 -1.67
C GLN A 111 -21.44 3.00 -1.20
N SER A 112 -21.04 2.82 0.06
CA SER A 112 -20.63 1.51 0.59
C SER A 112 -19.51 0.85 -0.22
N ILE A 113 -18.55 1.67 -0.69
CA ILE A 113 -17.38 1.19 -1.43
C ILE A 113 -16.22 1.04 -0.45
N PHE A 114 -15.59 -0.14 -0.47
CA PHE A 114 -14.35 -0.45 0.25
C PHE A 114 -13.43 -1.15 -0.74
N MET A 115 -12.30 -0.54 -1.03
CA MET A 115 -11.37 -1.02 -2.05
C MET A 115 -9.93 -0.84 -1.59
N SER A 116 -9.14 -1.91 -1.61
CA SER A 116 -7.71 -1.80 -1.41
C SER A 116 -6.95 -1.93 -2.72
N MET A 117 -5.78 -1.32 -2.75
CA MET A 117 -4.75 -1.52 -3.74
C MET A 117 -3.42 -1.75 -3.03
N HIS A 118 -2.62 -2.69 -3.51
CA HIS A 118 -1.27 -2.87 -2.99
C HIS A 118 -0.26 -3.16 -4.10
N VAL A 119 0.99 -2.81 -3.81
CA VAL A 119 2.20 -3.17 -4.56
C VAL A 119 3.22 -3.67 -3.54
N GLY A 120 3.68 -4.91 -3.71
CA GLY A 120 4.62 -5.55 -2.79
C GLY A 120 3.93 -6.44 -1.74
N ASP A 121 4.41 -6.43 -0.51
CA ASP A 121 3.93 -7.26 0.60
C ASP A 121 3.33 -6.47 1.77
N CYS A 122 3.05 -5.17 1.57
CA CYS A 122 2.17 -4.41 2.45
C CYS A 122 0.75 -4.99 2.40
N ARG A 123 0.14 -5.23 3.56
CA ARG A 123 -1.09 -6.03 3.64
C ARG A 123 -2.29 -5.26 4.16
N THR A 124 -3.45 -5.52 3.57
CA THR A 124 -4.76 -5.20 4.14
C THR A 124 -5.39 -6.48 4.70
N PHE A 125 -5.88 -6.41 5.92
CA PHE A 125 -6.62 -7.48 6.58
C PHE A 125 -8.07 -7.05 6.78
N GLN A 126 -9.01 -7.94 6.45
CA GLN A 126 -10.43 -7.76 6.75
C GLN A 126 -10.85 -8.68 7.89
N PHE A 127 -11.49 -8.09 8.89
CA PHE A 127 -12.14 -8.80 9.99
C PHE A 127 -13.61 -8.44 10.02
N LYS A 128 -14.47 -9.42 10.37
CA LYS A 128 -15.91 -9.24 10.60
C LYS A 128 -16.28 -9.96 11.89
N ASN A 129 -16.93 -9.27 12.83
CA ASN A 129 -17.30 -9.83 14.13
C ASN A 129 -16.09 -10.51 14.84
N GLU A 130 -14.94 -9.83 14.88
CA GLU A 130 -13.69 -10.30 15.48
C GLU A 130 -13.05 -11.54 14.79
N SER A 131 -13.64 -12.01 13.69
CA SER A 131 -13.13 -13.14 12.92
C SER A 131 -12.38 -12.67 11.68
N PHE A 132 -11.24 -13.28 11.39
CA PHE A 132 -10.50 -13.06 10.16
C PHE A 132 -11.33 -13.50 8.95
N VAL A 133 -11.41 -12.66 7.92
CA VAL A 133 -12.12 -12.94 6.67
C VAL A 133 -11.12 -13.19 5.55
N LYS A 134 -10.29 -12.21 5.25
CA LYS A 134 -9.26 -12.31 4.21
C LYS A 134 -8.13 -11.31 4.42
N ARG A 135 -7.03 -11.51 3.72
CA ARG A 135 -5.95 -10.54 3.52
C ARG A 135 -5.55 -10.45 2.06
N THR A 136 -4.85 -9.39 1.71
CA THR A 136 -4.17 -9.28 0.42
C THR A 136 -3.10 -10.37 0.25
N VAL A 137 -2.81 -10.72 -0.99
CA VAL A 137 -1.82 -11.74 -1.36
C VAL A 137 -0.50 -11.04 -1.72
N ASP A 138 0.58 -11.42 -1.04
CA ASP A 138 1.89 -10.76 -1.19
C ASP A 138 2.46 -10.94 -2.60
N GLN A 139 3.15 -9.93 -3.09
CA GLN A 139 3.91 -9.99 -4.33
C GLN A 139 5.37 -10.41 -4.07
N SER A 140 5.55 -11.53 -3.36
CA SER A 140 6.86 -12.15 -3.09
C SER A 140 7.07 -13.43 -3.89
N LEU A 141 8.34 -13.82 -4.09
CA LEU A 141 8.67 -15.07 -4.80
C LEU A 141 8.18 -16.28 -4.02
N ALA A 142 8.25 -16.27 -2.69
CA ALA A 142 7.72 -17.37 -1.86
C ALA A 142 6.21 -17.53 -2.05
N GLN A 143 5.46 -16.42 -2.11
CA GLN A 143 4.02 -16.46 -2.39
C GLN A 143 3.73 -17.01 -3.80
N LEU A 144 4.54 -16.68 -4.80
CA LEU A 144 4.40 -17.27 -6.14
C LEU A 144 4.64 -18.80 -6.15
N HIS A 145 5.58 -19.29 -5.35
CA HIS A 145 5.79 -20.72 -5.17
C HIS A 145 4.57 -21.40 -4.54
N ALA A 146 3.97 -20.79 -3.52
CA ALA A 146 2.75 -21.32 -2.91
C ALA A 146 1.57 -21.34 -3.90
N LEU A 147 1.38 -20.28 -4.67
CA LEU A 147 0.31 -20.22 -5.70
C LEU A 147 0.48 -21.25 -6.81
N LYS A 148 1.72 -21.66 -7.12
CA LYS A 148 2.02 -22.73 -8.06
C LYS A 148 1.89 -24.14 -7.46
N GLY A 149 1.75 -24.24 -6.13
CA GLY A 149 1.72 -25.50 -5.40
C GLY A 149 3.09 -26.13 -5.14
N ASP A 150 4.17 -25.37 -5.33
CA ASP A 150 5.54 -25.83 -5.06
C ASP A 150 5.80 -25.93 -3.55
N ILE A 151 5.17 -25.08 -2.75
CA ILE A 151 5.21 -25.07 -1.29
C ILE A 151 3.80 -24.83 -0.73
N SER A 152 3.57 -25.15 0.53
CA SER A 152 2.33 -24.83 1.25
C SER A 152 2.33 -23.38 1.77
N ASP A 153 1.16 -22.84 2.10
CA ASP A 153 1.04 -21.50 2.66
C ASP A 153 1.80 -21.35 3.99
N ASP A 154 1.86 -22.39 4.81
CA ASP A 154 2.59 -22.39 6.09
C ASP A 154 4.13 -22.30 5.90
N GLU A 155 4.63 -22.69 4.74
CA GLU A 155 6.06 -22.64 4.42
C GLU A 155 6.52 -21.27 3.91
N ILE A 156 5.60 -20.38 3.51
CA ILE A 156 5.92 -19.03 2.98
C ILE A 156 6.80 -18.25 3.95
N ALA A 157 6.41 -18.19 5.24
CA ALA A 157 7.08 -17.40 6.26
C ALA A 157 8.51 -17.87 6.59
N SER A 158 8.86 -19.10 6.28
CA SER A 158 10.20 -19.69 6.49
C SER A 158 11.00 -19.87 5.19
N HIS A 159 10.40 -19.55 4.03
CA HIS A 159 11.04 -19.74 2.75
C HIS A 159 12.21 -18.76 2.54
N PRO A 160 13.36 -19.18 1.96
CA PRO A 160 14.51 -18.31 1.70
C PRO A 160 14.17 -17.07 0.84
N ASP A 161 13.16 -17.17 0.00
CA ASP A 161 12.71 -16.10 -0.91
C ASP A 161 11.51 -15.30 -0.38
N GLN A 162 11.16 -15.43 0.92
CA GLN A 162 10.03 -14.71 1.53
C GLN A 162 10.13 -13.19 1.40
N ASN A 163 11.35 -12.64 1.44
CA ASN A 163 11.62 -11.20 1.34
C ASN A 163 12.00 -10.76 -0.09
N LYS A 164 11.92 -11.65 -1.09
CA LYS A 164 12.18 -11.29 -2.49
C LYS A 164 10.89 -10.83 -3.14
N ILE A 165 10.72 -9.52 -3.21
CA ILE A 165 9.55 -8.86 -3.79
C ILE A 165 9.77 -8.69 -5.28
N TYR A 166 8.73 -8.97 -6.10
CA TYR A 166 8.81 -8.86 -7.56
C TYR A 166 8.10 -7.63 -8.13
N SER A 167 7.44 -6.82 -7.31
CA SER A 167 6.79 -5.57 -7.72
C SER A 167 6.96 -4.50 -6.66
N SER A 168 7.43 -3.32 -7.04
CA SER A 168 7.67 -2.18 -6.15
C SER A 168 7.49 -0.85 -6.88
N LEU A 169 7.30 0.23 -6.14
CA LEU A 169 7.33 1.60 -6.66
C LEU A 169 8.78 2.10 -6.70
N GLY A 170 9.18 2.79 -7.77
CA GLY A 170 10.55 3.27 -7.96
C GLY A 170 11.54 2.20 -8.42
N GLY A 171 11.08 0.97 -8.69
CA GLY A 171 11.88 -0.08 -9.31
C GLY A 171 12.11 0.16 -10.81
N SER A 172 12.97 -0.65 -11.44
CA SER A 172 13.25 -0.57 -12.89
C SER A 172 12.07 -0.99 -13.77
N GLU A 173 11.22 -1.86 -13.25
CA GLU A 173 10.02 -2.33 -13.94
C GLU A 173 8.79 -1.56 -13.47
N PRO A 174 7.79 -1.35 -14.34
CA PRO A 174 6.51 -0.77 -13.94
C PRO A 174 5.86 -1.57 -12.81
N PRO A 175 5.22 -0.91 -11.84
CA PRO A 175 4.52 -1.61 -10.76
C PRO A 175 3.32 -2.39 -11.29
N SER A 176 2.99 -3.46 -10.59
CA SER A 176 1.80 -4.29 -10.87
C SER A 176 0.79 -4.13 -9.72
N PRO A 177 0.01 -3.03 -9.67
CA PRO A 177 -0.94 -2.82 -8.59
C PRO A 177 -2.03 -3.89 -8.62
N LEU A 178 -2.30 -4.51 -7.47
CA LEU A 178 -3.41 -5.44 -7.29
C LEU A 178 -4.52 -4.75 -6.52
N ILE A 179 -5.73 -4.76 -7.08
CA ILE A 179 -6.90 -4.10 -6.51
C ILE A 179 -7.91 -5.15 -6.06
N GLU A 180 -8.42 -4.97 -4.85
CA GLU A 180 -9.47 -5.82 -4.27
C GLU A 180 -10.64 -4.99 -3.78
N ARG A 181 -11.86 -5.47 -4.01
CA ARG A 181 -13.09 -4.94 -3.43
C ARG A 181 -13.51 -5.78 -2.22
N TYR A 182 -14.07 -5.11 -1.21
CA TYR A 182 -14.55 -5.73 0.01
C TYR A 182 -16.07 -5.56 0.13
N GLU A 183 -16.75 -6.67 0.42
CA GLU A 183 -18.19 -6.65 0.68
C GLU A 183 -18.47 -6.14 2.11
N THR A 184 -19.52 -5.35 2.25
CA THR A 184 -19.92 -4.69 3.51
C THR A 184 -21.16 -5.30 4.16
N SER A 185 -21.63 -6.43 3.65
CA SER A 185 -22.84 -7.11 4.15
C SER A 185 -22.66 -7.77 5.52
#